data_234a29e7cda8b3350297f4cb11e2d9ef
#
_entry.id   234a29e7cda8b3350297f4cb11e2d9ef
#
_cell.length_a   1.000
_cell.length_b   1.000
_cell.length_c   1.000
_cell.angle_alpha   90.00
_cell.angle_beta   90.00
_cell.angle_gamma   90.00
#
_symmetry.space_group_name_H-M   'P 1'
#
loop_
_entity.id
_entity.type
_entity.pdbx_description
1 polymer ?
#
loop_
_entity_poly.entity_id
_entity_poly.type
_entity_poly.pdbx_seq_one_letter_code
_entity_poly.pdbx_strand_id
1 'polypeptide(L)'
;MYYFLCHLALVDAGFTTSVVPPLLANLRGREWRLERGGCLAQLCASLALGSAECVLLAVMALDRAAAVCRPLRYAGLASPRLCHALAGAAWLGGLTNSAAQTALLAARPLCAPGRVDHFICELPALLQLACDGGGQDSTERQMFAARVFILLVPSAVILASYGSVARAIWAMRTRGSRRKAMSTCGSHLTAVCLFYGSAIYTYLQPTHSYNQRRGKFISLFYTVHTRPQPTHLHPQE
;
A
#
# COMPACT_ATOMS: atom_id res chain seq x y z
N MET A 1 6.54 8.29 15.93
CA MET A 1 6.43 6.89 15.49
C MET A 1 5.08 6.24 15.83
N TYR A 2 4.69 6.11 17.12
CA TYR A 2 3.38 5.52 17.50
C TYR A 2 2.19 6.18 16.80
N TYR A 3 2.25 7.47 16.58
CA TYR A 3 1.22 8.21 15.85
C TYR A 3 0.99 7.65 14.43
N PHE A 4 2.06 7.42 13.66
CA PHE A 4 1.96 6.83 12.32
C PHE A 4 1.54 5.36 12.35
N LEU A 5 1.92 4.60 13.40
CA LEU A 5 1.44 3.23 13.60
C LEU A 5 -0.07 3.17 13.83
N CYS A 6 -0.66 4.15 14.55
CA CYS A 6 -2.11 4.24 14.68
C CYS A 6 -2.81 4.48 13.33
N HIS A 7 -2.24 5.35 12.48
CA HIS A 7 -2.77 5.57 11.14
C HIS A 7 -2.63 4.33 10.26
N LEU A 8 -1.50 3.63 10.35
CA LEU A 8 -1.29 2.38 9.62
C LEU A 8 -2.31 1.31 10.05
N ALA A 9 -2.51 1.13 11.36
CA ALA A 9 -3.53 0.21 11.88
C ALA A 9 -4.95 0.56 11.42
N LEU A 10 -5.27 1.85 11.30
CA LEU A 10 -6.55 2.31 10.76
C LEU A 10 -6.70 1.98 9.26
N VAL A 11 -5.64 2.15 8.48
CA VAL A 11 -5.59 1.76 7.06
C VAL A 11 -5.79 0.25 6.91
N ASP A 12 -5.07 -0.56 7.70
CA ASP A 12 -5.17 -2.02 7.69
C ASP A 12 -6.58 -2.51 8.06
N ALA A 13 -7.18 -1.91 9.10
CA ALA A 13 -8.54 -2.22 9.50
C ALA A 13 -9.55 -1.87 8.40
N GLY A 14 -9.43 -0.69 7.80
CA GLY A 14 -10.28 -0.24 6.69
C GLY A 14 -10.13 -1.13 5.46
N PHE A 15 -8.90 -1.48 5.08
CA PHE A 15 -8.62 -2.38 3.97
C PHE A 15 -9.20 -3.78 4.22
N THR A 16 -8.97 -4.35 5.40
CA THR A 16 -9.52 -5.65 5.79
C THR A 16 -11.06 -5.65 5.74
N THR A 17 -11.69 -4.60 6.25
CA THR A 17 -13.16 -4.48 6.26
C THR A 17 -13.73 -4.34 4.83
N SER A 18 -13.02 -3.72 3.92
CA SER A 18 -13.46 -3.56 2.53
C SER A 18 -13.27 -4.81 1.67
N VAL A 19 -12.26 -5.64 1.97
CA VAL A 19 -11.82 -6.76 1.11
C VAL A 19 -12.28 -8.12 1.62
N VAL A 20 -12.23 -8.37 2.94
CA VAL A 20 -12.48 -9.70 3.52
C VAL A 20 -13.94 -10.17 3.35
N PRO A 21 -14.99 -9.34 3.58
CA PRO A 21 -16.36 -9.81 3.45
C PRO A 21 -16.71 -10.34 2.04
N PRO A 22 -16.41 -9.62 0.94
CA PRO A 22 -16.63 -10.14 -0.42
C PRO A 22 -15.80 -11.40 -0.73
N LEU A 23 -14.56 -11.44 -0.25
CA LEU A 23 -13.69 -12.60 -0.42
C LEU A 23 -14.28 -13.86 0.23
N LEU A 24 -14.74 -13.76 1.48
CA LEU A 24 -15.35 -14.87 2.19
C LEU A 24 -16.67 -15.33 1.55
N ALA A 25 -17.47 -14.38 1.06
CA ALA A 25 -18.71 -14.69 0.35
C ALA A 25 -18.44 -15.49 -0.93
N ASN A 26 -17.44 -15.09 -1.72
CA ASN A 26 -17.02 -15.78 -2.93
C ASN A 26 -16.45 -17.19 -2.63
N LEU A 27 -15.66 -17.34 -1.57
CA LEU A 27 -15.10 -18.64 -1.17
C LEU A 27 -16.16 -19.63 -0.67
N ARG A 28 -17.31 -19.14 -0.14
CA ARG A 28 -18.44 -19.98 0.27
C ARG A 28 -19.35 -20.42 -0.87
N GLY A 29 -18.97 -20.18 -2.12
CA GLY A 29 -19.74 -20.55 -3.30
C GLY A 29 -21.02 -19.72 -3.52
N ARG A 30 -21.23 -18.68 -2.73
CA ARG A 30 -22.23 -17.66 -3.04
C ARG A 30 -21.62 -16.81 -4.14
N GLU A 31 -22.18 -16.86 -5.36
CA GLU A 31 -21.87 -15.88 -6.39
C GLU A 31 -22.20 -14.48 -5.86
N TRP A 32 -21.24 -13.83 -5.24
CA TRP A 32 -21.39 -12.45 -4.80
C TRP A 32 -21.35 -11.59 -6.05
N ARG A 33 -22.51 -11.36 -6.62
CA ARG A 33 -22.66 -10.46 -7.77
C ARG A 33 -22.55 -9.04 -7.24
N LEU A 34 -21.33 -8.50 -7.26
CA LEU A 34 -21.17 -7.09 -6.97
C LEU A 34 -21.68 -6.31 -8.18
N GLU A 35 -22.70 -5.50 -7.97
CA GLU A 35 -23.12 -4.50 -8.95
C GLU A 35 -21.94 -3.58 -9.28
N ARG A 36 -21.91 -3.04 -10.50
CA ARG A 36 -20.84 -2.13 -10.96
C ARG A 36 -20.52 -1.04 -9.93
N GLY A 37 -21.54 -0.43 -9.31
CA GLY A 37 -21.38 0.58 -8.27
C GLY A 37 -20.64 0.08 -7.03
N GLY A 38 -21.01 -1.09 -6.53
CA GLY A 38 -20.35 -1.70 -5.37
C GLY A 38 -18.89 -2.08 -5.65
N CYS A 39 -18.61 -2.57 -6.87
CA CYS A 39 -17.25 -2.88 -7.31
C CYS A 39 -16.38 -1.60 -7.39
N LEU A 40 -16.89 -0.52 -7.97
CA LEU A 40 -16.17 0.76 -8.02
C LEU A 40 -15.94 1.36 -6.63
N ALA A 41 -16.92 1.23 -5.73
CA ALA A 41 -16.76 1.68 -4.34
C ALA A 41 -15.67 0.88 -3.60
N GLN A 42 -15.64 -0.44 -3.76
CA GLN A 42 -14.59 -1.30 -3.20
C GLN A 42 -13.22 -0.95 -3.79
N LEU A 43 -13.13 -0.76 -5.11
CA LEU A 43 -11.91 -0.33 -5.78
C LEU A 43 -11.42 1.03 -5.26
N CYS A 44 -12.32 2.02 -5.14
CA CYS A 44 -12.02 3.33 -4.61
C CYS A 44 -11.45 3.24 -3.18
N ALA A 45 -12.10 2.48 -2.30
CA ALA A 45 -11.64 2.29 -0.93
C ALA A 45 -10.26 1.61 -0.89
N SER A 46 -10.06 0.51 -1.60
CA SER A 46 -8.81 -0.23 -1.61
C SER A 46 -7.64 0.56 -2.20
N LEU A 47 -7.86 1.34 -3.27
CA LEU A 47 -6.85 2.22 -3.85
C LEU A 47 -6.50 3.39 -2.92
N ALA A 48 -7.49 3.98 -2.23
CA ALA A 48 -7.24 5.07 -1.28
C ALA A 48 -6.40 4.61 -0.11
N LEU A 49 -6.79 3.49 0.49
CA LEU A 49 -6.09 2.91 1.64
C LEU A 49 -4.69 2.42 1.26
N GLY A 50 -4.55 1.66 0.18
CA GLY A 50 -3.25 1.18 -0.28
C GLY A 50 -2.29 2.31 -0.69
N SER A 51 -2.79 3.38 -1.31
CA SER A 51 -1.95 4.54 -1.63
C SER A 51 -1.54 5.33 -0.39
N ALA A 52 -2.43 5.48 0.59
CA ALA A 52 -2.11 6.09 1.89
C ALA A 52 -1.06 5.27 2.64
N GLU A 53 -1.17 3.93 2.61
CA GLU A 53 -0.20 3.01 3.20
C GLU A 53 1.19 3.17 2.58
N CYS A 54 1.30 3.26 1.24
CA CYS A 54 2.56 3.53 0.56
C CYS A 54 3.26 4.77 1.13
N VAL A 55 2.54 5.88 1.27
CA VAL A 55 3.11 7.13 1.77
C VAL A 55 3.43 7.04 3.26
N LEU A 56 2.56 6.43 4.08
CA LEU A 56 2.80 6.26 5.52
C LEU A 56 4.04 5.42 5.80
N LEU A 57 4.27 4.34 5.07
CA LEU A 57 5.49 3.53 5.21
C LEU A 57 6.75 4.33 4.86
N ALA A 58 6.70 5.19 3.85
CA ALA A 58 7.82 6.06 3.51
C ALA A 58 8.06 7.13 4.60
N VAL A 59 7.01 7.72 5.15
CA VAL A 59 7.10 8.66 6.27
C VAL A 59 7.70 7.99 7.50
N MET A 60 7.29 6.75 7.80
CA MET A 60 7.87 5.98 8.91
C MET A 60 9.35 5.64 8.69
N ALA A 61 9.77 5.38 7.45
CA ALA A 61 11.18 5.19 7.12
C ALA A 61 12.00 6.46 7.34
N LEU A 62 11.47 7.63 6.96
CA LEU A 62 12.09 8.93 7.24
C LEU A 62 12.18 9.22 8.75
N ASP A 63 11.12 8.95 9.51
CA ASP A 63 11.08 9.10 10.96
C ASP A 63 12.17 8.24 11.63
N ARG A 64 12.31 6.98 11.19
CA ARG A 64 13.38 6.09 11.64
C ARG A 64 14.77 6.61 11.28
N ALA A 65 14.97 7.08 10.06
CA ALA A 65 16.25 7.64 9.64
C ALA A 65 16.60 8.87 10.46
N ALA A 66 15.64 9.75 10.74
CA ALA A 66 15.87 10.92 11.59
C ALA A 66 16.23 10.52 13.02
N ALA A 67 15.55 9.55 13.62
CA ALA A 67 15.80 9.09 14.97
C ALA A 67 17.18 8.43 15.14
N VAL A 68 17.60 7.62 14.15
CA VAL A 68 18.88 6.89 14.20
C VAL A 68 20.06 7.76 13.80
N CYS A 69 19.92 8.56 12.74
CA CYS A 69 21.03 9.35 12.19
C CYS A 69 21.25 10.68 12.90
N ARG A 70 20.20 11.25 13.52
CA ARG A 70 20.26 12.58 14.17
C ARG A 70 19.52 12.60 15.53
N PRO A 71 19.91 11.78 16.52
CA PRO A 71 19.14 11.61 17.76
C PRO A 71 18.98 12.91 18.54
N LEU A 72 19.98 13.78 18.56
CA LEU A 72 19.94 15.07 19.29
C LEU A 72 18.98 16.11 18.67
N ARG A 73 18.75 16.02 17.36
CA ARG A 73 17.83 16.92 16.64
C ARG A 73 16.44 16.34 16.46
N TYR A 74 16.28 15.06 16.71
CA TYR A 74 15.02 14.34 16.48
C TYR A 74 13.86 14.92 17.29
N ALA A 75 14.09 15.25 18.57
CA ALA A 75 13.07 15.85 19.43
C ALA A 75 12.54 17.20 18.91
N GLY A 76 13.38 17.99 18.24
CA GLY A 76 12.97 19.25 17.61
C GLY A 76 12.32 19.06 16.24
N LEU A 77 12.71 18.00 15.50
CA LEU A 77 12.15 17.68 14.17
C LEU A 77 10.77 17.03 14.26
N ALA A 78 10.55 16.15 15.24
CA ALA A 78 9.30 15.43 15.44
C ALA A 78 8.20 16.29 16.09
N SER A 79 7.94 17.48 15.51
CA SER A 79 6.87 18.34 16.03
C SER A 79 5.49 17.75 15.72
N PRO A 80 4.48 17.90 16.62
CA PRO A 80 3.12 17.42 16.38
C PRO A 80 2.51 17.96 15.08
N ARG A 81 2.80 19.24 14.77
CA ARG A 81 2.32 19.87 13.52
C ARG A 81 2.85 19.16 12.28
N LEU A 82 4.13 18.80 12.26
CA LEU A 82 4.73 18.06 11.15
C LEU A 82 4.13 16.66 11.02
N CYS A 83 3.93 15.96 12.15
CA CYS A 83 3.32 14.62 12.14
C CYS A 83 1.89 14.66 11.58
N HIS A 84 1.07 15.63 11.97
CA HIS A 84 -0.29 15.81 11.43
C HIS A 84 -0.27 16.17 9.94
N ALA A 85 0.65 17.06 9.54
CA ALA A 85 0.78 17.44 8.12
C ALA A 85 1.18 16.25 7.24
N LEU A 86 2.13 15.43 7.68
CA LEU A 86 2.58 14.24 6.94
C LEU A 86 1.49 13.17 6.87
N ALA A 87 0.79 12.90 7.96
CA ALA A 87 -0.34 11.98 7.96
C ALA A 87 -1.48 12.51 7.07
N GLY A 88 -1.82 13.80 7.17
CA GLY A 88 -2.81 14.43 6.31
C GLY A 88 -2.45 14.35 4.82
N ALA A 89 -1.18 14.59 4.49
CA ALA A 89 -0.68 14.46 3.12
C ALA A 89 -0.79 13.01 2.60
N ALA A 90 -0.52 12.01 3.44
CA ALA A 90 -0.68 10.60 3.06
C ALA A 90 -2.14 10.26 2.75
N TRP A 91 -3.09 10.66 3.60
CA TRP A 91 -4.52 10.44 3.38
C TRP A 91 -5.04 11.19 2.17
N LEU A 92 -4.72 12.47 2.02
CA LEU A 92 -5.14 13.28 0.86
C LEU A 92 -4.56 12.75 -0.44
N GLY A 93 -3.27 12.36 -0.45
CA GLY A 93 -2.63 11.74 -1.61
C GLY A 93 -3.30 10.42 -2.00
N GLY A 94 -3.63 9.58 -1.02
CA GLY A 94 -4.35 8.33 -1.24
C GLY A 94 -5.75 8.56 -1.83
N LEU A 95 -6.52 9.46 -1.25
CA LEU A 95 -7.87 9.80 -1.72
C LEU A 95 -7.87 10.40 -3.13
N THR A 96 -6.97 11.34 -3.41
CA THR A 96 -6.89 11.97 -4.74
C THR A 96 -6.46 10.98 -5.82
N ASN A 97 -5.46 10.13 -5.55
CA ASN A 97 -5.05 9.07 -6.48
C ASN A 97 -6.19 8.08 -6.75
N SER A 98 -6.88 7.64 -5.70
CA SER A 98 -8.01 6.73 -5.80
C SER A 98 -9.18 7.33 -6.59
N ALA A 99 -9.58 8.56 -6.27
CA ALA A 99 -10.68 9.25 -6.96
C ALA A 99 -10.37 9.41 -8.45
N ALA A 100 -9.14 9.82 -8.80
CA ALA A 100 -8.72 9.97 -10.19
C ALA A 100 -8.77 8.63 -10.95
N GLN A 101 -8.19 7.57 -10.40
CA GLN A 101 -8.17 6.27 -11.08
C GLN A 101 -9.57 5.65 -11.19
N THR A 102 -10.39 5.77 -10.14
CA THR A 102 -11.77 5.25 -10.16
C THR A 102 -12.64 6.03 -11.15
N ALA A 103 -12.50 7.35 -11.23
CA ALA A 103 -13.23 8.18 -12.19
C ALA A 103 -12.84 7.83 -13.63
N LEU A 104 -11.55 7.68 -13.92
CA LEU A 104 -11.05 7.29 -15.24
C LEU A 104 -11.58 5.90 -15.65
N LEU A 105 -11.65 4.95 -14.71
CA LEU A 105 -12.20 3.62 -14.98
C LEU A 105 -13.73 3.66 -15.14
N ALA A 106 -14.43 4.43 -14.32
CA ALA A 106 -15.89 4.56 -14.38
C ALA A 106 -16.38 5.16 -15.71
N ALA A 107 -15.57 6.02 -16.32
CA ALA A 107 -15.85 6.63 -17.63
C ALA A 107 -15.72 5.62 -18.81
N ARG A 108 -15.12 4.44 -18.57
CA ARG A 108 -14.95 3.41 -19.62
C ARG A 108 -16.16 2.50 -19.75
N PRO A 109 -16.60 2.16 -20.98
CA PRO A 109 -17.56 1.10 -21.19
C PRO A 109 -16.91 -0.27 -20.89
N LEU A 110 -17.63 -1.12 -20.17
CA LEU A 110 -17.22 -2.51 -19.90
C LEU A 110 -17.89 -3.40 -20.95
N CYS A 111 -17.10 -4.19 -21.70
CA CYS A 111 -17.58 -5.02 -22.79
C CYS A 111 -17.87 -6.48 -22.41
N ALA A 112 -17.36 -6.93 -21.26
CA ALA A 112 -17.66 -8.29 -20.82
C ALA A 112 -19.02 -8.35 -20.14
N PRO A 113 -19.83 -9.41 -20.43
CA PRO A 113 -21.14 -9.56 -19.80
C PRO A 113 -20.98 -9.81 -18.30
N GLY A 114 -21.09 -8.75 -17.51
CA GLY A 114 -21.44 -8.72 -16.09
C GLY A 114 -20.71 -9.63 -15.09
N ARG A 115 -19.76 -10.46 -15.51
CA ARG A 115 -19.06 -11.41 -14.63
C ARG A 115 -17.60 -11.03 -14.46
N VAL A 116 -17.27 -10.44 -13.32
CA VAL A 116 -15.88 -10.30 -12.89
C VAL A 116 -15.49 -11.62 -12.21
N ASP A 117 -14.73 -12.44 -12.90
CA ASP A 117 -14.28 -13.75 -12.41
C ASP A 117 -13.06 -13.58 -11.46
N HIS A 118 -13.19 -12.60 -10.53
CA HIS A 118 -12.16 -12.26 -9.55
C HIS A 118 -12.78 -12.19 -8.15
N PHE A 119 -12.00 -12.57 -7.12
CA PHE A 119 -12.47 -12.54 -5.72
C PHE A 119 -12.66 -11.12 -5.17
N ILE A 120 -11.99 -10.14 -5.78
CA ILE A 120 -11.92 -8.75 -5.34
C ILE A 120 -11.94 -7.85 -6.58
N CYS A 121 -12.58 -6.69 -6.49
CA CYS A 121 -12.53 -5.68 -7.56
C CYS A 121 -11.16 -4.97 -7.53
N GLU A 122 -10.23 -5.47 -8.32
CA GLU A 122 -8.90 -4.88 -8.49
C GLU A 122 -8.76 -4.18 -9.84
N LEU A 123 -8.00 -3.08 -9.84
CA LEU A 123 -7.82 -2.26 -11.03
C LEU A 123 -7.29 -3.04 -12.25
N PRO A 124 -6.26 -3.93 -12.14
CA PRO A 124 -5.79 -4.69 -13.29
C PRO A 124 -6.84 -5.63 -13.89
N ALA A 125 -7.66 -6.26 -13.02
CA ALA A 125 -8.73 -7.16 -13.45
C ALA A 125 -9.86 -6.41 -14.18
N LEU A 126 -10.22 -5.23 -13.69
CA LEU A 126 -11.27 -4.40 -14.31
C LEU A 126 -10.81 -3.76 -15.62
N LEU A 127 -9.52 -3.43 -15.75
CA LEU A 127 -8.96 -2.93 -17.01
C LEU A 127 -9.01 -3.98 -18.13
N GLN A 128 -8.85 -5.26 -17.82
CA GLN A 128 -8.99 -6.33 -18.82
C GLN A 128 -10.44 -6.51 -19.34
N LEU A 129 -11.43 -6.04 -18.57
CA LEU A 129 -12.85 -6.09 -18.94
C LEU A 129 -13.33 -4.84 -19.67
N ALA A 130 -12.49 -3.81 -19.75
CA ALA A 130 -12.80 -2.57 -20.46
C ALA A 130 -12.73 -2.80 -21.98
N CYS A 131 -13.65 -2.17 -22.71
CA CYS A 131 -13.70 -2.26 -24.17
C CYS A 131 -12.50 -1.61 -24.85
N ASP A 132 -12.00 -2.21 -25.93
CA ASP A 132 -11.02 -1.60 -26.83
C ASP A 132 -11.69 -0.52 -27.67
N GLY A 133 -11.57 0.73 -27.26
CA GLY A 133 -12.07 1.91 -27.99
C GLY A 133 -10.93 2.85 -28.34
N GLY A 134 -10.94 3.42 -29.53
CA GLY A 134 -9.87 4.23 -30.11
C GLY A 134 -9.51 5.54 -29.36
N GLY A 135 -9.07 5.48 -28.18
CA GLY A 135 -8.63 6.55 -27.27
C GLY A 135 -8.04 5.96 -25.97
N GLN A 136 -7.99 4.66 -25.93
CA GLN A 136 -7.71 3.82 -24.78
C GLN A 136 -6.27 3.94 -24.28
N ASP A 137 -5.32 4.04 -25.20
CA ASP A 137 -3.88 4.05 -24.88
C ASP A 137 -3.46 5.21 -24.00
N SER A 138 -4.06 6.39 -24.15
CA SER A 138 -3.70 7.56 -23.36
C SER A 138 -4.18 7.45 -21.92
N THR A 139 -5.41 6.96 -21.70
CA THR A 139 -5.99 6.81 -20.35
C THR A 139 -5.32 5.65 -19.61
N GLU A 140 -5.04 4.53 -20.28
CA GLU A 140 -4.33 3.41 -19.69
C GLU A 140 -2.90 3.80 -19.29
N ARG A 141 -2.20 4.55 -20.14
CA ARG A 141 -0.88 5.12 -19.83
C ARG A 141 -0.92 6.06 -18.63
N GLN A 142 -1.92 6.92 -18.52
CA GLN A 142 -2.09 7.80 -17.36
C GLN A 142 -2.31 7.02 -16.07
N MET A 143 -3.20 6.01 -16.10
CA MET A 143 -3.45 5.14 -14.95
C MET A 143 -2.22 4.32 -14.58
N PHE A 144 -1.45 3.85 -15.56
CA PHE A 144 -0.19 3.15 -15.34
C PHE A 144 0.87 4.08 -14.73
N ALA A 145 1.04 5.29 -15.28
CA ALA A 145 1.96 6.29 -14.77
C ALA A 145 1.66 6.67 -13.32
N ALA A 146 0.38 6.86 -12.96
CA ALA A 146 -0.03 7.13 -11.60
C ALA A 146 0.32 5.98 -10.64
N ARG A 147 0.14 4.72 -11.07
CA ARG A 147 0.55 3.52 -10.29
C ARG A 147 2.06 3.44 -10.10
N VAL A 148 2.82 3.68 -11.16
CA VAL A 148 4.28 3.73 -11.10
C VAL A 148 4.73 4.81 -10.13
N PHE A 149 4.16 6.00 -10.20
CA PHE A 149 4.51 7.12 -9.35
C PHE A 149 4.25 6.82 -7.86
N ILE A 150 3.04 6.35 -7.52
CA ILE A 150 2.65 6.09 -6.13
C ILE A 150 3.41 4.91 -5.50
N LEU A 151 3.95 4.00 -6.31
CA LEU A 151 4.75 2.88 -5.83
C LEU A 151 6.26 3.21 -5.80
N LEU A 152 6.81 3.77 -6.86
CA LEU A 152 8.26 3.94 -6.98
C LEU A 152 8.80 5.14 -6.20
N VAL A 153 8.07 6.25 -6.13
CA VAL A 153 8.55 7.43 -5.38
C VAL A 153 8.70 7.15 -3.89
N PRO A 154 7.70 6.62 -3.18
CA PRO A 154 7.87 6.26 -1.78
C PRO A 154 8.90 5.13 -1.58
N SER A 155 9.00 4.15 -2.50
CA SER A 155 10.03 3.11 -2.44
C SER A 155 11.44 3.70 -2.50
N ALA A 156 11.69 4.67 -3.37
CA ALA A 156 12.97 5.36 -3.46
C ALA A 156 13.31 6.11 -2.17
N VAL A 157 12.32 6.77 -1.57
CA VAL A 157 12.47 7.45 -0.26
C VAL A 157 12.84 6.45 0.83
N ILE A 158 12.17 5.29 0.87
CA ILE A 158 12.46 4.22 1.82
C ILE A 158 13.88 3.70 1.65
N LEU A 159 14.29 3.39 0.42
CA LEU A 159 15.64 2.90 0.13
C LEU A 159 16.72 3.91 0.54
N ALA A 160 16.54 5.19 0.23
CA ALA A 160 17.45 6.25 0.64
C ALA A 160 17.52 6.39 2.17
N SER A 161 16.38 6.31 2.86
CA SER A 161 16.28 6.37 4.31
C SER A 161 17.02 5.20 4.97
N TYR A 162 16.77 3.97 4.51
CA TYR A 162 17.45 2.78 5.04
C TYR A 162 18.92 2.70 4.68
N GLY A 163 19.32 3.22 3.53
CA GLY A 163 20.74 3.40 3.18
C GLY A 163 21.47 4.32 4.17
N SER A 164 20.81 5.37 4.62
CA SER A 164 21.34 6.28 5.65
C SER A 164 21.38 5.61 7.03
N VAL A 165 20.32 4.88 7.40
CA VAL A 165 20.26 4.10 8.66
C VAL A 165 21.35 3.03 8.69
N ALA A 166 21.56 2.29 7.62
CA ALA A 166 22.60 1.27 7.55
C ALA A 166 24.00 1.85 7.77
N ARG A 167 24.32 2.99 7.12
CA ARG A 167 25.58 3.71 7.35
C ARG A 167 25.76 4.13 8.79
N ALA A 168 24.69 4.68 9.42
CA ALA A 168 24.72 5.10 10.82
C ALA A 168 24.92 3.90 11.77
N ILE A 169 24.25 2.77 11.54
CA ILE A 169 24.38 1.55 12.34
C ILE A 169 25.81 0.97 12.24
N TRP A 170 26.42 1.00 11.06
CA TRP A 170 27.81 0.52 10.90
C TRP A 170 28.81 1.41 11.63
N ALA A 171 28.55 2.70 11.74
CA ALA A 171 29.38 3.65 12.51
C ALA A 171 29.22 3.52 14.03
N MET A 172 28.21 2.80 14.52
CA MET A 172 28.00 2.59 15.96
C MET A 172 29.06 1.69 16.56
N ARG A 173 29.73 2.18 17.64
CA ARG A 173 30.82 1.47 18.31
C ARG A 173 30.36 0.37 19.28
N THR A 174 29.13 0.48 19.83
CA THR A 174 28.62 -0.48 20.85
C THR A 174 27.72 -1.53 20.22
N ARG A 175 28.00 -2.82 20.49
CA ARG A 175 27.21 -3.95 19.99
C ARG A 175 25.74 -3.91 20.45
N GLY A 176 25.48 -3.45 21.68
CA GLY A 176 24.13 -3.37 22.24
C GLY A 176 23.24 -2.38 21.48
N SER A 177 23.71 -1.14 21.26
CA SER A 177 22.99 -0.12 20.50
C SER A 177 22.74 -0.57 19.05
N ARG A 178 23.76 -1.19 18.43
CA ARG A 178 23.65 -1.73 17.05
C ARG A 178 22.56 -2.79 16.96
N ARG A 179 22.54 -3.77 17.89
CA ARG A 179 21.53 -4.85 17.90
C ARG A 179 20.11 -4.28 18.08
N LYS A 180 19.92 -3.34 19.01
CA LYS A 180 18.62 -2.69 19.25
C LYS A 180 18.14 -1.94 18.01
N ALA A 181 19.00 -1.14 17.37
CA ALA A 181 18.68 -0.43 16.13
C ALA A 181 18.32 -1.39 14.99
N MET A 182 19.10 -2.45 14.79
CA MET A 182 18.83 -3.47 13.75
C MET A 182 17.51 -4.19 13.99
N SER A 183 17.17 -4.58 15.22
CA SER A 183 15.91 -5.28 15.52
C SER A 183 14.70 -4.40 15.18
N THR A 184 14.75 -3.13 15.59
CA THR A 184 13.64 -2.19 15.39
C THR A 184 13.47 -1.80 13.92
N CYS A 185 14.58 -1.60 13.20
CA CYS A 185 14.56 -1.30 11.77
C CYS A 185 14.20 -2.53 10.92
N GLY A 186 14.62 -3.71 11.36
CA GLY A 186 14.36 -4.98 10.68
C GLY A 186 12.87 -5.30 10.56
N SER A 187 12.11 -5.11 11.64
CA SER A 187 10.65 -5.35 11.62
C SER A 187 9.94 -4.44 10.60
N HIS A 188 10.28 -3.16 10.57
CA HIS A 188 9.69 -2.25 9.58
C HIS A 188 10.15 -2.58 8.16
N LEU A 189 11.41 -2.93 7.96
CA LEU A 189 11.92 -3.32 6.65
C LEU A 189 11.24 -4.59 6.13
N THR A 190 10.97 -5.56 7.00
CA THR A 190 10.20 -6.76 6.64
C THR A 190 8.79 -6.41 6.18
N ALA A 191 8.07 -5.56 6.92
CA ALA A 191 6.75 -5.09 6.52
C ALA A 191 6.78 -4.37 5.16
N VAL A 192 7.75 -3.47 4.96
CA VAL A 192 7.97 -2.77 3.69
C VAL A 192 8.23 -3.74 2.53
N CYS A 193 9.11 -4.73 2.72
CA CYS A 193 9.42 -5.71 1.67
C CYS A 193 8.21 -6.55 1.29
N LEU A 194 7.42 -6.98 2.25
CA LEU A 194 6.19 -7.75 2.00
C LEU A 194 5.14 -6.91 1.28
N PHE A 195 4.91 -5.70 1.75
CA PHE A 195 3.95 -4.77 1.15
C PHE A 195 4.36 -4.38 -0.27
N TYR A 196 5.53 -3.76 -0.44
CA TYR A 196 5.96 -3.27 -1.75
C TYR A 196 6.28 -4.39 -2.73
N GLY A 197 6.80 -5.52 -2.26
CA GLY A 197 7.05 -6.68 -3.11
C GLY A 197 5.77 -7.21 -3.75
N SER A 198 4.71 -7.37 -2.97
CA SER A 198 3.40 -7.79 -3.49
C SER A 198 2.72 -6.71 -4.35
N ALA A 199 2.77 -5.45 -3.93
CA ALA A 199 2.17 -4.34 -4.66
C ALA A 199 2.85 -4.10 -6.02
N ILE A 200 4.18 -4.08 -6.07
CA ILE A 200 4.95 -3.92 -7.32
C ILE A 200 4.63 -5.07 -8.27
N TYR A 201 4.63 -6.29 -7.77
CA TYR A 201 4.31 -7.45 -8.60
C TYR A 201 2.89 -7.36 -9.18
N THR A 202 1.90 -6.97 -8.38
CA THR A 202 0.48 -6.90 -8.80
C THR A 202 0.21 -5.74 -9.74
N TYR A 203 0.74 -4.55 -9.42
CA TYR A 203 0.33 -3.31 -10.08
C TYR A 203 1.25 -2.81 -11.18
N LEU A 204 2.51 -3.29 -11.26
CA LEU A 204 3.43 -2.91 -12.32
C LEU A 204 3.46 -3.90 -13.48
N GLN A 205 2.70 -5.00 -13.42
CA GLN A 205 2.54 -5.87 -14.60
C GLN A 205 1.72 -5.15 -15.68
N PRO A 206 2.16 -5.24 -16.97
CA PRO A 206 1.36 -4.78 -18.09
C PRO A 206 0.03 -5.54 -18.13
N THR A 207 -1.05 -4.86 -18.50
CA THR A 207 -2.42 -5.42 -18.55
C THR A 207 -2.49 -6.70 -19.39
N HIS A 208 -1.72 -6.76 -20.48
CA HIS A 208 -1.61 -7.94 -21.37
C HIS A 208 -0.97 -9.18 -20.71
N SER A 209 -0.09 -8.99 -19.71
CA SER A 209 0.62 -10.07 -19.02
C SER A 209 -0.03 -10.48 -17.71
N TYR A 210 -1.11 -9.81 -17.30
CA TYR A 210 -1.78 -10.08 -16.04
C TYR A 210 -2.49 -11.42 -16.08
N ASN A 211 -1.99 -12.40 -15.30
CA ASN A 211 -2.60 -13.72 -15.18
C ASN A 211 -3.57 -13.72 -13.98
N GLN A 212 -4.87 -13.77 -14.29
CA GLN A 212 -5.96 -13.75 -13.29
C GLN A 212 -5.79 -14.81 -12.20
N ARG A 213 -5.33 -16.02 -12.55
CA ARG A 213 -5.13 -17.09 -11.58
C ARG A 213 -4.00 -16.77 -10.58
N ARG A 214 -2.89 -16.22 -11.06
CA ARG A 214 -1.78 -15.76 -10.20
C ARG A 214 -2.16 -14.53 -9.39
N GLY A 215 -2.90 -13.60 -9.98
CA GLY A 215 -3.44 -12.41 -9.29
C GLY A 215 -4.30 -12.81 -8.09
N LYS A 216 -5.19 -13.78 -8.23
CA LYS A 216 -6.04 -14.32 -7.14
C LYS A 216 -5.22 -14.80 -5.94
N PHE A 217 -4.13 -15.55 -6.17
CA PHE A 217 -3.26 -16.05 -5.09
C PHE A 217 -2.48 -14.94 -4.41
N ILE A 218 -1.99 -13.98 -5.17
CA ILE A 218 -1.18 -12.88 -4.62
C ILE A 218 -2.04 -11.90 -3.84
N SER A 219 -3.26 -11.59 -4.32
CA SER A 219 -4.26 -10.82 -3.58
C SER A 219 -4.56 -11.46 -2.23
N LEU A 220 -4.73 -12.77 -2.22
CA LEU A 220 -5.00 -13.54 -1.00
C LEU A 220 -3.80 -13.52 -0.05
N PHE A 221 -2.59 -13.69 -0.57
CA PHE A 221 -1.35 -13.61 0.19
C PHE A 221 -1.13 -12.22 0.78
N TYR A 222 -1.31 -11.16 -0.01
CA TYR A 222 -1.23 -9.78 0.42
C TYR A 222 -2.25 -9.49 1.54
N THR A 223 -3.51 -9.88 1.37
CA THR A 223 -4.57 -9.64 2.36
C THR A 223 -4.33 -10.36 3.69
N VAL A 224 -3.65 -11.53 3.67
CA VAL A 224 -3.38 -12.34 4.86
C VAL A 224 -2.08 -11.92 5.56
N HIS A 225 -1.03 -11.59 4.80
CA HIS A 225 0.31 -11.34 5.35
C HIS A 225 0.58 -9.89 5.77
N THR A 226 -0.18 -8.91 5.30
CA THR A 226 -0.06 -7.52 5.76
C THR A 226 -0.66 -7.30 7.16
N ARG A 227 -1.21 -8.34 7.79
CA ARG A 227 -1.60 -8.26 9.21
C ARG A 227 -0.35 -8.13 10.08
N PRO A 228 -0.16 -7.04 10.83
CA PRO A 228 0.78 -7.05 11.92
C PRO A 228 0.30 -8.11 12.92
N GLN A 229 1.05 -9.19 13.05
CA GLN A 229 0.84 -10.11 14.16
C GLN A 229 1.07 -9.32 15.45
N PRO A 230 0.13 -9.33 16.41
CA PRO A 230 0.29 -8.68 17.71
C PRO A 230 1.20 -9.49 18.63
N THR A 231 2.32 -9.98 18.10
CA THR A 231 3.29 -10.72 18.88
C THR A 231 4.48 -9.83 19.17
N HIS A 232 4.61 -9.54 20.47
CA HIS A 232 5.75 -8.92 21.16
C HIS A 232 5.77 -7.40 21.30
N LEU A 233 4.64 -6.82 21.73
CA LEU A 233 4.69 -5.69 22.66
C LEU A 233 4.84 -6.25 24.08
N HIS A 234 6.01 -6.79 24.40
CA HIS A 234 6.44 -6.89 25.79
C HIS A 234 6.96 -5.49 26.15
N PRO A 235 6.36 -4.81 27.12
CA PRO A 235 6.97 -3.66 27.74
C PRO A 235 8.15 -4.20 28.57
N GLN A 236 9.34 -4.00 28.10
CA GLN A 236 10.52 -4.08 28.97
C GLN A 236 10.75 -2.66 29.47
N GLU A 237 10.52 -2.54 30.77
CA GLU A 237 10.91 -1.46 31.67
C GLU A 237 12.33 -0.92 31.41
#